data_9482ce9701a0c3fc47833900a88108ab
#
_entry.id   9482ce9701a0c3fc47833900a88108ab
#
_cell.length_a   1.000
_cell.length_b   1.000
_cell.length_c   1.000
_cell.angle_alpha   90.00
_cell.angle_beta   90.00
_cell.angle_gamma   90.00
#
_symmetry.space_group_name_H-M   'P 1'
#
loop_
_entity.id
_entity.type
_entity.pdbx_description
1 polymer ?
#
loop_
_entity_poly.entity_id
_entity_poly.type
_entity_poly.pdbx_seq_one_letter_code
_entity_poly.pdbx_strand_id
1 'polypeptide(L)'
;KLNELREGILIGSGCSESEVFMEAKSKDGEELSNIIRFYDYVEVQPPEVYGHLLQTGDFGNSAELINHIKKIVDAVETTGKIMVATGDVHHFFREDKIYREIIINQKVPGGGRHPLAKSSITEIPSMHFRTTKEMLDDFSFLGEDVAKRIVIENTNKIADMVSEFEVIPDTGGTPFSPRVKADDGKTYLDCPRVVTDLVYDRATSWYGQELPIIIEERIGKE
;
A
#
# COMPACT_ATOMS: atom_id res chain seq x y z
N LYS A 1 -7.98 -16.79 -4.14
CA LYS A 1 -8.98 -15.68 -4.23
C LYS A 1 -8.58 -14.62 -5.25
N LEU A 2 -7.39 -13.98 -5.13
CA LEU A 2 -6.99 -12.91 -6.07
C LEU A 2 -6.90 -13.43 -7.51
N ASN A 3 -6.30 -14.60 -7.74
CA ASN A 3 -6.25 -15.23 -9.07
C ASN A 3 -7.62 -15.55 -9.67
N GLU A 4 -8.61 -15.84 -8.84
CA GLU A 4 -9.99 -16.15 -9.26
C GLU A 4 -10.77 -14.88 -9.64
N LEU A 5 -10.34 -13.72 -9.14
CA LEU A 5 -10.98 -12.42 -9.31
C LEU A 5 -10.14 -11.45 -10.16
N ARG A 6 -9.15 -11.97 -10.87
CA ARG A 6 -8.13 -11.16 -11.56
C ARG A 6 -8.62 -10.49 -12.84
N GLU A 7 -9.72 -10.98 -13.41
CA GLU A 7 -10.25 -10.42 -14.65
C GLU A 7 -10.61 -8.94 -14.49
N GLY A 8 -10.10 -8.09 -15.37
CA GLY A 8 -10.30 -6.64 -15.34
C GLY A 8 -9.42 -5.89 -14.32
N ILE A 9 -8.43 -6.55 -13.68
CA ILE A 9 -7.55 -5.94 -12.69
C ILE A 9 -6.09 -6.04 -13.15
N LEU A 10 -5.36 -4.92 -13.09
CA LEU A 10 -3.90 -4.89 -13.21
C LEU A 10 -3.26 -4.93 -11.81
N ILE A 11 -2.34 -5.84 -11.60
CA ILE A 11 -1.66 -6.03 -10.32
C ILE A 11 -0.20 -5.63 -10.47
N GLY A 12 0.20 -4.54 -9.78
CA GLY A 12 1.58 -4.11 -9.68
C GLY A 12 2.29 -4.72 -8.48
N SER A 13 3.62 -4.77 -8.52
CA SER A 13 4.41 -5.35 -7.43
C SER A 13 4.49 -4.48 -6.17
N GLY A 14 4.35 -3.16 -6.33
CA GLY A 14 4.46 -2.21 -5.22
C GLY A 14 5.92 -1.78 -4.91
N CYS A 15 6.14 -1.23 -3.72
CA CYS A 15 7.38 -0.56 -3.30
C CYS A 15 8.39 -1.49 -2.59
N SER A 16 9.22 -0.93 -1.71
CA SER A 16 10.28 -1.65 -0.96
C SER A 16 9.80 -2.80 -0.07
N GLU A 17 8.54 -2.79 0.34
CA GLU A 17 7.91 -3.86 1.13
C GLU A 17 7.29 -4.95 0.25
N SER A 18 7.38 -4.83 -1.07
CA SER A 18 6.80 -5.80 -2.00
C SER A 18 7.53 -7.13 -1.97
N GLU A 19 6.79 -8.20 -2.29
CA GLU A 19 7.37 -9.54 -2.41
C GLU A 19 8.53 -9.58 -3.40
N VAL A 20 8.41 -8.91 -4.57
CA VAL A 20 9.48 -8.86 -5.58
C VAL A 20 10.74 -8.22 -5.01
N PHE A 21 10.61 -7.04 -4.35
CA PHE A 21 11.77 -6.35 -3.79
C PHE A 21 12.43 -7.12 -2.66
N MET A 22 11.63 -7.67 -1.74
CA MET A 22 12.13 -8.41 -0.58
C MET A 22 12.79 -9.74 -0.98
N GLU A 23 12.15 -10.52 -1.83
CA GLU A 23 12.62 -11.82 -2.24
C GLU A 23 13.84 -11.74 -3.18
N ALA A 24 14.00 -10.66 -3.94
CA ALA A 24 15.19 -10.41 -4.74
C ALA A 24 16.47 -10.28 -3.91
N LYS A 25 16.40 -10.11 -2.57
CA LYS A 25 17.57 -10.15 -1.68
C LYS A 25 18.22 -11.53 -1.65
N SER A 26 17.42 -12.59 -1.71
CA SER A 26 17.86 -13.97 -1.55
C SER A 26 17.65 -14.87 -2.77
N LYS A 27 16.69 -14.50 -3.65
CA LYS A 27 16.34 -15.27 -4.85
C LYS A 27 16.86 -14.60 -6.11
N ASP A 28 17.18 -15.42 -7.11
CA ASP A 28 17.59 -14.99 -8.43
C ASP A 28 17.03 -15.91 -9.52
N GLY A 29 17.40 -15.66 -10.77
CA GLY A 29 17.07 -16.51 -11.92
C GLY A 29 15.58 -16.89 -11.97
N GLU A 30 15.33 -18.20 -12.09
CA GLU A 30 13.97 -18.73 -12.26
C GLU A 30 13.08 -18.54 -11.02
N GLU A 31 13.64 -18.57 -9.81
CA GLU A 31 12.86 -18.40 -8.59
C GLU A 31 12.28 -16.98 -8.51
N LEU A 32 13.08 -15.96 -8.77
CA LEU A 32 12.63 -14.58 -8.82
C LEU A 32 11.67 -14.34 -9.99
N SER A 33 11.96 -14.93 -11.14
CA SER A 33 11.09 -14.86 -12.32
C SER A 33 9.70 -15.44 -12.07
N ASN A 34 9.59 -16.52 -11.29
CA ASN A 34 8.30 -17.13 -10.93
C ASN A 34 7.45 -16.19 -10.07
N ILE A 35 8.07 -15.46 -9.15
CA ILE A 35 7.39 -14.44 -8.35
C ILE A 35 6.90 -13.30 -9.26
N ILE A 36 7.77 -12.80 -10.14
CA ILE A 36 7.47 -11.70 -11.07
C ILE A 36 6.31 -12.05 -12.00
N ARG A 37 6.21 -13.29 -12.48
CA ARG A 37 5.11 -13.74 -13.37
C ARG A 37 3.72 -13.59 -12.77
N PHE A 38 3.60 -13.54 -11.45
CA PHE A 38 2.33 -13.29 -10.77
C PHE A 38 1.77 -11.90 -11.07
N TYR A 39 2.62 -10.89 -11.21
CA TYR A 39 2.27 -9.50 -11.41
C TYR A 39 2.04 -9.17 -12.90
N ASP A 40 1.25 -8.15 -13.18
CA ASP A 40 1.06 -7.63 -14.54
C ASP A 40 2.16 -6.65 -14.89
N TYR A 41 2.63 -5.89 -13.90
CA TYR A 41 3.78 -5.01 -14.00
C TYR A 41 4.58 -4.98 -12.69
N VAL A 42 5.84 -4.61 -12.80
CA VAL A 42 6.75 -4.47 -11.65
C VAL A 42 7.16 -3.00 -11.51
N GLU A 43 7.21 -2.55 -10.28
CA GLU A 43 7.58 -1.18 -9.93
C GLU A 43 9.00 -1.13 -9.36
N VAL A 44 9.73 -0.08 -9.74
CA VAL A 44 10.97 0.33 -9.10
C VAL A 44 10.92 1.81 -8.78
N GLN A 45 11.51 2.20 -7.66
CA GLN A 45 11.58 3.58 -7.22
C GLN A 45 13.00 4.14 -7.37
N PRO A 46 13.17 5.47 -7.39
CA PRO A 46 14.49 6.10 -7.33
C PRO A 46 15.32 5.59 -6.15
N PRO A 47 16.64 5.40 -6.30
CA PRO A 47 17.50 4.91 -5.20
C PRO A 47 17.40 5.72 -3.91
N GLU A 48 17.14 7.04 -4.00
CA GLU A 48 16.93 7.91 -2.84
C GLU A 48 15.74 7.47 -1.97
N VAL A 49 14.67 6.96 -2.59
CA VAL A 49 13.46 6.49 -1.89
C VAL A 49 13.77 5.32 -0.94
N TYR A 50 14.74 4.51 -1.29
CA TYR A 50 15.22 3.38 -0.50
C TYR A 50 16.32 3.75 0.52
N GLY A 51 16.65 5.03 0.67
CA GLY A 51 17.76 5.49 1.52
C GLY A 51 17.68 5.03 2.99
N HIS A 52 16.47 4.82 3.50
CA HIS A 52 16.27 4.28 4.85
C HIS A 52 16.78 2.83 5.00
N LEU A 53 16.83 2.05 3.94
CA LEU A 53 17.32 0.67 3.96
C LEU A 53 18.85 0.59 4.15
N LEU A 54 19.57 1.65 3.80
CA LEU A 54 21.00 1.78 4.10
C LEU A 54 21.21 2.04 5.60
N GLN A 55 20.34 2.83 6.22
CA GLN A 55 20.42 3.19 7.63
C GLN A 55 19.99 2.04 8.54
N THR A 56 19.10 1.19 8.09
CA THR A 56 18.67 -0.02 8.84
C THR A 56 19.63 -1.20 8.66
N GLY A 57 20.60 -1.09 7.74
CA GLY A 57 21.58 -2.15 7.46
C GLY A 57 21.04 -3.26 6.54
N ASP A 58 19.92 -3.04 5.88
CA ASP A 58 19.37 -3.95 4.86
C ASP A 58 20.30 -4.05 3.64
N PHE A 59 21.01 -2.97 3.33
CA PHE A 59 22.09 -2.90 2.34
C PHE A 59 23.30 -2.22 2.97
N GLY A 60 24.49 -2.74 2.73
CA GLY A 60 25.74 -2.22 3.30
C GLY A 60 26.16 -0.88 2.69
N ASN A 61 25.77 -0.60 1.45
CA ASN A 61 26.10 0.65 0.74
C ASN A 61 25.18 0.87 -0.48
N SER A 62 25.28 2.07 -1.04
CA SER A 62 24.47 2.46 -2.22
C SER A 62 24.73 1.60 -3.46
N ALA A 63 25.95 1.05 -3.63
CA ALA A 63 26.26 0.19 -4.77
C ALA A 63 25.52 -1.15 -4.68
N GLU A 64 25.40 -1.71 -3.49
CA GLU A 64 24.59 -2.93 -3.24
C GLU A 64 23.11 -2.68 -3.54
N LEU A 65 22.56 -1.56 -3.09
CA LEU A 65 21.19 -1.18 -3.39
C LEU A 65 20.97 -1.02 -4.91
N ILE A 66 21.87 -0.35 -5.62
CA ILE A 66 21.79 -0.19 -7.07
C ILE A 66 21.89 -1.55 -7.77
N ASN A 67 22.77 -2.44 -7.32
CA ASN A 67 22.87 -3.79 -7.87
C ASN A 67 21.60 -4.61 -7.61
N HIS A 68 20.95 -4.42 -6.46
CA HIS A 68 19.68 -5.04 -6.16
C HIS A 68 18.57 -4.57 -7.12
N ILE A 69 18.50 -3.26 -7.40
CA ILE A 69 17.55 -2.72 -8.38
C ILE A 69 17.85 -3.29 -9.78
N LYS A 70 19.10 -3.32 -10.20
CA LYS A 70 19.52 -3.92 -11.49
C LYS A 70 19.12 -5.38 -11.61
N LYS A 71 19.29 -6.15 -10.54
CA LYS A 71 18.88 -7.57 -10.49
C LYS A 71 17.38 -7.73 -10.74
N ILE A 72 16.55 -6.85 -10.17
CA ILE A 72 15.10 -6.86 -10.43
C ILE A 72 14.82 -6.49 -11.88
N VAL A 73 15.49 -5.45 -12.41
CA VAL A 73 15.37 -5.04 -13.83
C VAL A 73 15.65 -6.22 -14.76
N ASP A 74 16.80 -6.90 -14.59
CA ASP A 74 17.23 -8.02 -15.41
C ASP A 74 16.21 -9.19 -15.31
N ALA A 75 15.72 -9.47 -14.10
CA ALA A 75 14.73 -10.52 -13.90
C ALA A 75 13.39 -10.21 -14.60
N VAL A 76 12.95 -8.95 -14.56
CA VAL A 76 11.72 -8.53 -15.26
C VAL A 76 11.90 -8.64 -16.77
N GLU A 77 13.04 -8.26 -17.32
CA GLU A 77 13.32 -8.38 -18.76
C GLU A 77 13.23 -9.84 -19.24
N THR A 78 13.74 -10.78 -18.45
CA THR A 78 13.65 -12.22 -18.80
C THR A 78 12.23 -12.77 -18.80
N THR A 79 11.32 -12.16 -18.02
CA THR A 79 9.90 -12.58 -17.94
C THR A 79 9.01 -11.93 -19.00
N GLY A 80 9.49 -10.87 -19.66
CA GLY A 80 8.72 -10.08 -20.60
C GLY A 80 7.60 -9.24 -19.94
N LYS A 81 7.61 -9.10 -18.62
CA LYS A 81 6.67 -8.24 -17.88
C LYS A 81 7.01 -6.77 -18.04
N ILE A 82 6.00 -5.92 -17.87
CA ILE A 82 6.20 -4.47 -17.94
C ILE A 82 6.87 -4.01 -16.64
N MET A 83 7.95 -3.22 -16.77
CA MET A 83 8.56 -2.52 -15.65
C MET A 83 8.23 -1.04 -15.74
N VAL A 84 7.88 -0.42 -14.61
CA VAL A 84 7.62 1.01 -14.49
C VAL A 84 8.42 1.63 -13.36
N ALA A 85 8.86 2.86 -13.57
CA ALA A 85 9.45 3.69 -12.54
C ALA A 85 8.37 4.52 -11.85
N THR A 86 8.23 4.35 -10.53
CA THR A 86 7.26 5.09 -9.71
C THR A 86 7.96 5.92 -8.64
N GLY A 87 7.39 7.06 -8.23
CA GLY A 87 8.05 8.00 -7.32
C GLY A 87 7.83 7.69 -5.83
N ASP A 88 6.87 6.85 -5.50
CA ASP A 88 6.40 6.64 -4.11
C ASP A 88 6.17 7.98 -3.38
N VAL A 89 5.37 8.85 -4.01
CA VAL A 89 5.21 10.26 -3.63
C VAL A 89 4.41 10.40 -2.36
N HIS A 90 4.98 11.10 -1.38
CA HIS A 90 4.35 11.40 -0.10
C HIS A 90 4.33 12.90 0.26
N HIS A 91 5.00 13.72 -0.51
CA HIS A 91 4.97 15.18 -0.38
C HIS A 91 5.26 15.84 -1.73
N PHE A 92 4.85 17.09 -1.91
CA PHE A 92 4.92 17.74 -3.21
C PHE A 92 6.32 18.27 -3.51
N PHE A 93 6.82 19.17 -2.68
CA PHE A 93 8.17 19.72 -2.84
C PHE A 93 9.20 18.93 -2.02
N ARG A 94 10.46 18.97 -2.42
CA ARG A 94 11.56 18.34 -1.68
C ARG A 94 11.68 18.90 -0.26
N GLU A 95 11.43 20.17 -0.07
CA GLU A 95 11.47 20.87 1.21
C GLU A 95 10.35 20.43 2.17
N ASP A 96 9.22 19.97 1.66
CA ASP A 96 8.08 19.49 2.45
C ASP A 96 8.40 18.20 3.23
N LYS A 97 9.54 17.57 2.96
CA LYS A 97 10.07 16.44 3.71
C LYS A 97 10.01 16.66 5.23
N ILE A 98 10.24 17.88 5.69
CA ILE A 98 10.20 18.23 7.12
C ILE A 98 8.80 18.01 7.72
N TYR A 99 7.72 18.33 7.00
CA TYR A 99 6.36 18.11 7.48
C TYR A 99 6.04 16.62 7.58
N ARG A 100 6.49 15.83 6.61
CA ARG A 100 6.37 14.37 6.66
C ARG A 100 7.13 13.79 7.85
N GLU A 101 8.33 14.28 8.15
CA GLU A 101 9.13 13.84 9.29
C GLU A 101 8.41 14.09 10.62
N ILE A 102 7.76 15.24 10.78
CA ILE A 102 6.93 15.54 11.95
C ILE A 102 5.77 14.54 12.07
N ILE A 103 5.06 14.27 10.98
CA ILE A 103 3.92 13.33 10.97
C ILE A 103 4.36 11.91 11.29
N ILE A 104 5.46 11.43 10.70
CA ILE A 104 6.00 10.08 10.94
C ILE A 104 6.36 9.88 12.43
N ASN A 105 6.87 10.91 13.10
CA ASN A 105 7.27 10.83 14.50
C ASN A 105 6.10 10.94 15.49
N GLN A 106 4.89 11.20 15.01
CA GLN A 106 3.70 11.20 15.87
C GLN A 106 3.31 9.77 16.27
N LYS A 107 2.67 9.66 17.44
CA LYS A 107 2.08 8.39 17.87
C LYS A 107 0.86 8.07 17.00
N VAL A 108 0.83 6.88 16.44
CA VAL A 108 -0.33 6.39 15.70
C VAL A 108 -1.47 6.07 16.70
N PRO A 109 -2.72 6.38 16.37
CA PRO A 109 -3.86 5.91 17.16
C PRO A 109 -3.77 4.40 17.39
N GLY A 110 -3.90 3.96 18.64
CA GLY A 110 -3.67 2.55 19.02
C GLY A 110 -2.26 2.24 19.52
N GLY A 111 -1.33 3.21 19.57
CA GLY A 111 -0.03 3.10 20.27
C GLY A 111 1.14 2.62 19.42
N GLY A 112 0.99 2.46 18.11
CA GLY A 112 2.09 2.13 17.18
C GLY A 112 2.96 3.33 16.81
N ARG A 113 4.07 3.06 16.12
CA ARG A 113 4.90 4.05 15.44
C ARG A 113 5.02 3.72 13.96
N HIS A 114 5.18 4.75 13.15
CA HIS A 114 5.43 4.55 11.72
C HIS A 114 6.73 3.77 11.50
N PRO A 115 6.83 2.87 10.49
CA PRO A 115 8.04 2.09 10.23
C PRO A 115 9.31 2.92 10.04
N LEU A 116 9.19 4.13 9.49
CA LEU A 116 10.31 5.08 9.34
C LEU A 116 10.67 5.85 10.63
N ALA A 117 9.91 5.71 11.73
CA ALA A 117 10.21 6.31 13.03
C ALA A 117 11.10 5.42 13.92
N LYS A 118 11.89 4.53 13.32
CA LYS A 118 12.88 3.72 14.03
C LYS A 118 14.08 4.58 14.43
N SER A 119 14.66 4.31 15.59
CA SER A 119 15.84 5.04 16.09
C SER A 119 17.09 4.91 15.20
N SER A 120 17.14 3.87 14.36
CA SER A 120 18.21 3.67 13.38
C SER A 120 18.08 4.56 12.15
N ILE A 121 16.91 5.16 11.91
CA ILE A 121 16.66 6.06 10.77
C ILE A 121 16.78 7.49 11.28
N THR A 122 17.90 8.12 10.97
CA THR A 122 18.20 9.50 11.35
C THR A 122 17.70 10.52 10.33
N GLU A 123 17.50 10.08 9.10
CA GLU A 123 16.99 10.89 8.01
C GLU A 123 16.02 10.07 7.17
N ILE A 124 14.76 10.52 7.06
CA ILE A 124 13.78 9.88 6.19
C ILE A 124 14.10 10.15 4.72
N PRO A 125 13.78 9.21 3.80
CA PRO A 125 14.01 9.43 2.38
C PRO A 125 13.16 10.59 1.83
N SER A 126 13.68 11.27 0.81
CA SER A 126 12.89 12.27 0.08
C SER A 126 11.98 11.56 -0.94
N MET A 127 10.69 11.60 -0.66
CA MET A 127 9.63 11.02 -1.49
C MET A 127 8.75 12.12 -2.09
N HIS A 128 9.42 13.13 -2.68
CA HIS A 128 8.75 14.27 -3.31
C HIS A 128 8.23 13.92 -4.71
N PHE A 129 7.32 14.75 -5.20
CA PHE A 129 6.85 14.65 -6.58
C PHE A 129 7.96 15.04 -7.56
N ARG A 130 8.50 14.04 -8.26
CA ARG A 130 9.57 14.23 -9.25
C ARG A 130 9.01 14.57 -10.61
N THR A 131 9.65 15.50 -11.28
CA THR A 131 9.41 15.74 -12.70
C THR A 131 9.94 14.57 -13.55
N THR A 132 9.49 14.47 -14.79
CA THR A 132 10.01 13.47 -15.73
C THR A 132 11.53 13.53 -15.88
N LYS A 133 12.08 14.74 -15.88
CA LYS A 133 13.54 14.94 -15.96
C LYS A 133 14.24 14.36 -14.73
N GLU A 134 13.78 14.68 -13.54
CA GLU A 134 14.34 14.14 -12.29
C GLU A 134 14.25 12.61 -12.26
N MET A 135 13.13 12.04 -12.69
CA MET A 135 12.99 10.58 -12.79
C MET A 135 14.00 9.98 -13.77
N LEU A 136 14.22 10.58 -14.93
CA LEU A 136 15.22 10.11 -15.89
C LEU A 136 16.65 10.20 -15.32
N ASP A 137 16.95 11.31 -14.62
CA ASP A 137 18.25 11.52 -13.98
C ASP A 137 18.48 10.47 -12.87
N ASP A 138 17.46 10.19 -12.04
CA ASP A 138 17.51 9.22 -10.95
C ASP A 138 17.73 7.77 -11.44
N PHE A 139 17.25 7.43 -12.63
CA PHE A 139 17.40 6.11 -13.25
C PHE A 139 18.53 6.03 -14.29
N SER A 140 19.35 7.09 -14.43
CA SER A 140 20.46 7.14 -15.39
C SER A 140 21.48 6.00 -15.24
N PHE A 141 21.59 5.40 -14.05
CA PHE A 141 22.45 4.26 -13.76
C PHE A 141 22.06 2.96 -14.51
N LEU A 142 20.86 2.90 -15.08
CA LEU A 142 20.38 1.81 -15.94
C LEU A 142 20.70 2.02 -17.43
N GLY A 143 21.21 3.21 -17.79
CA GLY A 143 21.38 3.65 -19.17
C GLY A 143 20.12 4.36 -19.72
N GLU A 144 20.36 5.22 -20.72
CA GLU A 144 19.31 6.13 -21.24
C GLU A 144 18.08 5.39 -21.81
N ASP A 145 18.30 4.30 -22.56
CA ASP A 145 17.20 3.55 -23.19
C ASP A 145 16.31 2.87 -22.17
N VAL A 146 16.90 2.25 -21.13
CA VAL A 146 16.14 1.58 -20.07
C VAL A 146 15.40 2.63 -19.23
N ALA A 147 16.08 3.71 -18.82
CA ALA A 147 15.47 4.78 -18.06
C ALA A 147 14.27 5.38 -18.79
N LYS A 148 14.41 5.72 -20.08
CA LYS A 148 13.31 6.24 -20.91
C LYS A 148 12.16 5.24 -21.00
N ARG A 149 12.46 3.97 -21.22
CA ARG A 149 11.45 2.91 -21.32
C ARG A 149 10.62 2.79 -20.04
N ILE A 150 11.25 2.74 -18.85
CA ILE A 150 10.53 2.53 -17.59
C ILE A 150 9.86 3.80 -17.05
N VAL A 151 10.42 4.99 -17.32
CA VAL A 151 9.89 6.27 -16.83
C VAL A 151 8.78 6.81 -17.72
N ILE A 152 8.89 6.65 -19.05
CA ILE A 152 7.98 7.29 -20.00
C ILE A 152 7.13 6.26 -20.74
N GLU A 153 7.77 5.32 -21.44
CA GLU A 153 7.05 4.47 -22.38
C GLU A 153 6.15 3.46 -21.69
N ASN A 154 6.66 2.79 -20.67
CA ASN A 154 5.91 1.77 -19.95
C ASN A 154 4.86 2.34 -19.01
N THR A 155 5.10 3.51 -18.41
CA THR A 155 4.07 4.21 -17.61
C THR A 155 2.87 4.61 -18.48
N ASN A 156 3.11 5.09 -19.71
CA ASN A 156 2.05 5.34 -20.67
C ASN A 156 1.33 4.04 -21.09
N LYS A 157 2.06 2.95 -21.34
CA LYS A 157 1.42 1.66 -21.63
C LYS A 157 0.47 1.21 -20.53
N ILE A 158 0.85 1.34 -19.27
CA ILE A 158 -0.05 0.99 -18.16
C ILE A 158 -1.27 1.91 -18.14
N ALA A 159 -1.08 3.22 -18.35
CA ALA A 159 -2.18 4.17 -18.40
C ALA A 159 -3.17 3.84 -19.55
N ASP A 160 -2.65 3.46 -20.71
CA ASP A 160 -3.47 3.07 -21.88
C ASP A 160 -4.25 1.75 -21.68
N MET A 161 -3.82 0.91 -20.74
CA MET A 161 -4.53 -0.33 -20.37
C MET A 161 -5.72 -0.10 -19.45
N VAL A 162 -5.78 1.07 -18.79
CA VAL A 162 -6.86 1.43 -17.87
C VAL A 162 -8.04 1.99 -18.66
N SER A 163 -9.23 1.42 -18.45
CA SER A 163 -10.47 1.92 -19.01
C SER A 163 -11.30 2.66 -17.98
N GLU A 164 -12.06 3.64 -18.43
CA GLU A 164 -13.05 4.32 -17.58
C GLU A 164 -14.19 3.35 -17.24
N PHE A 165 -14.54 3.25 -15.96
CA PHE A 165 -15.65 2.44 -15.49
C PHE A 165 -16.32 3.11 -14.28
N GLU A 166 -17.55 2.75 -14.02
CA GLU A 166 -18.29 3.24 -12.86
C GLU A 166 -17.85 2.47 -11.60
N VAL A 167 -17.13 3.17 -10.71
CA VAL A 167 -16.52 2.56 -9.49
C VAL A 167 -17.56 2.21 -8.44
N ILE A 168 -18.58 3.07 -8.29
CA ILE A 168 -19.63 2.89 -7.29
C ILE A 168 -20.86 2.33 -8.00
N PRO A 169 -21.28 1.08 -7.71
CA PRO A 169 -22.51 0.54 -8.29
C PRO A 169 -23.71 1.44 -7.97
N ASP A 170 -24.56 1.67 -8.96
CA ASP A 170 -25.81 2.37 -8.74
C ASP A 170 -26.71 1.57 -7.79
N THR A 171 -26.88 2.06 -6.58
CA THR A 171 -27.75 1.48 -5.55
C THR A 171 -29.12 2.13 -5.51
N GLY A 172 -29.47 2.94 -6.53
CA GLY A 172 -30.72 3.71 -6.53
C GLY A 172 -30.77 4.77 -5.45
N GLY A 173 -29.61 5.34 -5.07
CA GLY A 173 -29.48 6.36 -4.03
C GLY A 173 -29.51 5.83 -2.60
N THR A 174 -29.62 4.51 -2.41
CA THR A 174 -29.60 3.90 -1.07
C THR A 174 -28.17 3.43 -0.74
N PRO A 175 -27.58 3.82 0.39
CA PRO A 175 -26.28 3.32 0.80
C PRO A 175 -26.27 1.80 0.91
N PHE A 176 -25.23 1.16 0.39
CA PHE A 176 -25.05 -0.27 0.57
C PHE A 176 -24.58 -0.57 2.00
N SER A 177 -25.46 -1.20 2.78
CA SER A 177 -25.14 -1.66 4.13
C SER A 177 -24.80 -3.15 4.10
N PRO A 178 -23.59 -3.56 4.54
CA PRO A 178 -23.23 -4.96 4.61
C PRO A 178 -24.19 -5.73 5.54
N ARG A 179 -24.61 -6.91 5.11
CA ARG A 179 -25.43 -7.79 5.95
C ARG A 179 -24.53 -8.83 6.61
N VAL A 180 -24.61 -8.93 7.94
CA VAL A 180 -23.89 -9.93 8.71
C VAL A 180 -24.70 -11.24 8.75
N LYS A 181 -24.04 -12.35 8.46
CA LYS A 181 -24.66 -13.67 8.59
C LYS A 181 -24.48 -14.20 10.01
N ALA A 182 -25.46 -14.94 10.47
CA ALA A 182 -25.37 -15.73 11.70
C ALA A 182 -24.35 -16.87 11.55
N ASP A 183 -24.04 -17.55 12.64
CA ASP A 183 -23.08 -18.66 12.68
C ASP A 183 -23.45 -19.85 11.77
N ASP A 184 -24.72 -19.97 11.38
CA ASP A 184 -25.20 -20.94 10.42
C ASP A 184 -24.73 -20.66 8.97
N GLY A 185 -24.17 -19.49 8.73
CA GLY A 185 -23.68 -19.03 7.43
C GLY A 185 -24.78 -18.78 6.38
N LYS A 186 -26.04 -18.91 6.74
CA LYS A 186 -27.23 -18.83 5.84
C LYS A 186 -28.16 -17.67 6.21
N THR A 187 -28.50 -17.57 7.49
CA THR A 187 -29.42 -16.55 8.00
C THR A 187 -28.74 -15.21 8.16
N TYR A 188 -29.39 -14.11 7.78
CA TYR A 188 -28.88 -12.76 8.07
C TYR A 188 -29.36 -12.30 9.44
N LEU A 189 -28.45 -11.71 10.20
CA LEU A 189 -28.76 -11.12 11.50
C LEU A 189 -29.62 -9.85 11.33
N ASP A 190 -30.57 -9.67 12.24
CA ASP A 190 -31.18 -8.37 12.50
C ASP A 190 -30.20 -7.53 13.33
N CYS A 191 -29.28 -6.87 12.64
CA CYS A 191 -28.20 -6.11 13.29
C CYS A 191 -28.73 -5.01 14.25
N PRO A 192 -29.78 -4.23 13.94
CA PRO A 192 -30.38 -3.29 14.89
C PRO A 192 -30.78 -3.96 16.20
N ARG A 193 -31.47 -5.09 16.12
CA ARG A 193 -31.88 -5.86 17.30
C ARG A 193 -30.69 -6.38 18.09
N VAL A 194 -29.70 -6.97 17.42
CA VAL A 194 -28.48 -7.47 18.08
C VAL A 194 -27.75 -6.36 18.82
N VAL A 195 -27.62 -5.19 18.21
CA VAL A 195 -26.98 -4.02 18.85
C VAL A 195 -27.80 -3.57 20.06
N THR A 196 -29.13 -3.49 19.93
CA THR A 196 -30.02 -3.13 21.05
C THR A 196 -29.83 -4.09 22.21
N ASP A 197 -29.91 -5.39 21.96
CA ASP A 197 -29.75 -6.43 22.99
C ASP A 197 -28.39 -6.28 23.69
N LEU A 198 -27.28 -6.14 22.94
CA LEU A 198 -25.94 -5.94 23.49
C LEU A 198 -25.82 -4.67 24.35
N VAL A 199 -26.46 -3.59 23.95
CA VAL A 199 -26.45 -2.32 24.71
C VAL A 199 -27.19 -2.48 26.03
N TYR A 200 -28.39 -3.08 26.00
CA TYR A 200 -29.17 -3.31 27.23
C TYR A 200 -28.51 -4.32 28.16
N ASP A 201 -27.94 -5.39 27.66
CA ASP A 201 -27.16 -6.37 28.44
C ASP A 201 -25.97 -5.69 29.13
N ARG A 202 -25.26 -4.82 28.43
CA ARG A 202 -24.14 -4.08 29.01
C ARG A 202 -24.60 -3.07 30.06
N ALA A 203 -25.67 -2.35 29.78
CA ALA A 203 -26.22 -1.36 30.70
C ALA A 203 -26.71 -2.01 31.99
N THR A 204 -27.47 -3.11 31.89
CA THR A 204 -27.95 -3.85 33.06
C THR A 204 -26.81 -4.48 33.86
N SER A 205 -25.75 -4.92 33.22
CA SER A 205 -24.54 -5.45 33.91
C SER A 205 -23.83 -4.38 34.75
N TRP A 206 -23.92 -3.11 34.36
CA TRP A 206 -23.23 -2.00 35.04
C TRP A 206 -24.12 -1.28 36.05
N TYR A 207 -25.40 -1.11 35.75
CA TYR A 207 -26.33 -0.26 36.53
C TYR A 207 -27.41 -1.07 37.27
N GLY A 208 -27.43 -2.40 37.07
CA GLY A 208 -28.47 -3.30 37.63
C GLY A 208 -29.66 -3.51 36.73
N GLN A 209 -30.56 -4.43 37.10
CA GLN A 209 -31.69 -4.86 36.26
C GLN A 209 -32.70 -3.72 36.04
N GLU A 210 -32.86 -2.84 37.01
CA GLU A 210 -33.66 -1.61 36.88
C GLU A 210 -32.71 -0.47 36.52
N LEU A 211 -32.74 -0.06 35.25
CA LEU A 211 -31.86 1.02 34.78
C LEU A 211 -32.33 2.38 35.35
N PRO A 212 -31.39 3.25 35.78
CA PRO A 212 -31.68 4.62 36.09
C PRO A 212 -32.31 5.32 34.89
N ILE A 213 -33.37 6.14 35.13
CA ILE A 213 -34.11 6.84 34.07
C ILE A 213 -33.18 7.58 33.08
N ILE A 214 -32.15 8.25 33.61
CA ILE A 214 -31.21 9.01 32.79
C ILE A 214 -30.43 8.11 31.80
N ILE A 215 -30.14 6.87 32.19
CA ILE A 215 -29.45 5.88 31.35
C ILE A 215 -30.42 5.37 30.30
N GLU A 216 -31.64 5.03 30.68
CA GLU A 216 -32.66 4.53 29.75
C GLU A 216 -33.03 5.59 28.70
N GLU A 217 -33.23 6.85 29.12
CA GLU A 217 -33.44 7.95 28.18
C GLU A 217 -32.27 8.19 27.23
N ARG A 218 -31.03 7.97 27.69
CA ARG A 218 -29.83 8.11 26.85
C ARG A 218 -29.78 7.00 25.80
N ILE A 219 -29.99 5.74 26.20
CA ILE A 219 -30.03 4.61 25.28
C ILE A 219 -31.10 4.81 24.20
N GLY A 220 -32.27 5.29 24.59
CA GLY A 220 -33.37 5.52 23.65
C GLY A 220 -33.14 6.67 22.64
N LYS A 221 -32.17 7.55 22.90
CA LYS A 221 -31.77 8.65 22.00
C LYS A 221 -30.66 8.28 21.01
N GLU A 222 -29.89 7.27 21.30
CA GLU A 222 -28.79 6.77 20.44
C GLU A 222 -29.30 5.69 19.48
#